data_c4906ff0ffa26a449229454174aedea4
#
_entry.id   c4906ff0ffa26a449229454174aedea4
#
_cell.length_a   1.000
_cell.length_b   1.000
_cell.length_c   1.000
_cell.angle_alpha   90.00
_cell.angle_beta   90.00
_cell.angle_gamma   90.00
#
_symmetry.space_group_name_H-M   'P 1'
#
loop_
_entity.id
_entity.type
_entity.pdbx_description
1 polymer ?
#
loop_
_entity_poly.entity_id
_entity_poly.type
_entity_poly.pdbx_seq_one_letter_code
_entity_poly.pdbx_strand_id
1 'polypeptide(L)'
;MTRLRMLLMALLPLIAALPAAAAEKLIVGAIYVGSVNDYGYNRSMHDGLMAMKEAIPGVTVLEAENVPESAEAERVMEGMIQQGAKLIFATSFGHQQFAFNLAKKHPDVDFEHAGGWMQAPNFGNFFGATQAAWYPMGVAAGKMTKTNTLGFVAGVPIGYVIGNINAFALGARSVNPKVEVRVVATGSWSDKAKEAAATGALIDQGADVIAMHVDSPATVIQVAESRGVFSIGFQSLEARALAPKGWITGLGFTWGPFMTATAKSVIDGAFKPAMVREGLGEGMIAIAPFGPAVPEETRALVTAAADKVAKGFNPFTGPITDNEGVVRIKDGEAWGGDKMGNFDWYVEGVIGKAK
;
A
#
# COMPACT_ATOMS: atom_id res chain seq x y z
N MET A 1 -5.99 -4.10 -93.52
CA MET A 1 -6.22 -4.85 -92.24
C MET A 1 -5.31 -4.26 -91.14
N THR A 2 -5.77 -3.23 -90.49
CA THR A 2 -4.96 -2.47 -89.53
C THR A 2 -5.37 -2.88 -88.16
N ARG A 3 -4.48 -3.47 -87.37
CA ARG A 3 -4.72 -3.88 -85.98
C ARG A 3 -4.41 -2.72 -85.03
N LEU A 4 -5.46 -2.18 -84.37
CA LEU A 4 -5.41 -1.16 -83.31
C LEU A 4 -5.00 -1.84 -82.04
N ARG A 5 -3.85 -1.48 -81.42
CA ARG A 5 -3.41 -1.93 -80.11
C ARG A 5 -3.88 -0.90 -79.08
N MET A 6 -4.86 -1.29 -78.24
CA MET A 6 -5.26 -0.54 -77.06
C MET A 6 -4.21 -0.73 -75.91
N LEU A 7 -3.60 0.37 -75.49
CA LEU A 7 -2.74 0.44 -74.30
C LEU A 7 -3.63 0.68 -73.13
N LEU A 8 -3.76 -0.31 -72.26
CA LEU A 8 -4.42 -0.15 -70.94
C LEU A 8 -3.41 0.45 -69.96
N MET A 9 -3.60 1.71 -69.55
CA MET A 9 -2.83 2.38 -68.53
C MET A 9 -3.46 2.03 -67.18
N ALA A 10 -2.79 1.18 -66.38
CA ALA A 10 -3.21 0.87 -65.01
C ALA A 10 -2.84 2.03 -64.08
N LEU A 11 -3.84 2.76 -63.60
CA LEU A 11 -3.67 3.72 -62.48
C LEU A 11 -3.49 2.93 -61.21
N LEU A 12 -2.27 2.91 -60.65
CA LEU A 12 -2.07 2.50 -59.22
C LEU A 12 -2.52 3.64 -58.29
N PRO A 13 -3.36 3.36 -57.30
CA PRO A 13 -3.66 4.36 -56.28
C PRO A 13 -2.43 4.55 -55.36
N LEU A 14 -1.92 5.77 -55.34
CA LEU A 14 -0.89 6.20 -54.38
C LEU A 14 -1.54 6.31 -52.98
N ILE A 15 -1.41 5.28 -52.17
CA ILE A 15 -1.82 5.32 -50.78
C ILE A 15 -0.79 6.21 -50.04
N ALA A 16 -1.14 7.46 -49.83
CA ALA A 16 -0.37 8.35 -48.95
C ALA A 16 -0.44 7.78 -47.54
N ALA A 17 0.65 7.21 -47.05
CA ALA A 17 0.81 6.89 -45.64
C ALA A 17 0.79 8.20 -44.84
N LEU A 18 -0.29 8.45 -44.12
CA LEU A 18 -0.32 9.51 -43.12
C LEU A 18 0.81 9.24 -42.14
N PRO A 19 1.65 10.24 -41.80
CA PRO A 19 2.64 10.06 -40.75
C PRO A 19 1.89 9.69 -39.46
N ALA A 20 2.23 8.55 -38.87
CA ALA A 20 1.80 8.23 -37.52
C ALA A 20 2.23 9.40 -36.66
N ALA A 21 1.27 10.15 -36.11
CA ALA A 21 1.57 11.17 -35.12
C ALA A 21 2.39 10.47 -34.03
N ALA A 22 3.60 10.94 -33.79
CA ALA A 22 4.40 10.46 -32.67
C ALA A 22 3.53 10.67 -31.41
N ALA A 23 3.11 9.58 -30.76
CA ALA A 23 2.32 9.67 -29.56
C ALA A 23 3.07 10.60 -28.59
N GLU A 24 2.41 11.65 -28.12
CA GLU A 24 3.00 12.53 -27.13
C GLU A 24 3.48 11.68 -25.96
N LYS A 25 4.76 11.82 -25.62
CA LYS A 25 5.37 11.03 -24.57
C LYS A 25 4.80 11.51 -23.22
N LEU A 26 4.03 10.68 -22.55
CA LEU A 26 3.48 11.00 -21.24
C LEU A 26 4.61 11.31 -20.24
N ILE A 27 4.52 12.45 -19.58
CA ILE A 27 5.33 12.80 -18.41
C ILE A 27 4.49 12.58 -17.17
N VAL A 28 4.99 11.75 -16.24
CA VAL A 28 4.35 11.41 -14.98
C VAL A 28 5.18 12.01 -13.85
N GLY A 29 4.54 12.75 -12.96
CA GLY A 29 5.13 13.26 -11.73
C GLY A 29 4.76 12.38 -10.52
N ALA A 30 5.68 12.20 -9.58
CA ALA A 30 5.41 11.59 -8.29
C ALA A 30 6.16 12.31 -7.17
N ILE A 31 5.47 12.53 -6.04
CA ILE A 31 6.06 13.10 -4.84
C ILE A 31 5.97 12.12 -3.68
N TYR A 32 7.04 11.96 -2.92
CA TYR A 32 7.15 11.08 -1.76
C TYR A 32 7.39 11.88 -0.48
N VAL A 33 6.73 11.50 0.61
CA VAL A 33 6.92 12.15 1.92
C VAL A 33 8.28 11.84 2.56
N GLY A 34 8.90 10.75 2.17
CA GLY A 34 10.21 10.30 2.64
C GLY A 34 11.13 9.87 1.50
N SER A 35 12.21 9.17 1.86
CA SER A 35 13.17 8.64 0.90
C SER A 35 12.70 7.31 0.32
N VAL A 36 12.93 7.08 -0.96
CA VAL A 36 12.71 5.78 -1.63
C VAL A 36 13.66 4.68 -1.16
N ASN A 37 14.63 5.00 -0.28
CA ASN A 37 15.53 4.06 0.37
C ASN A 37 15.06 3.65 1.78
N ASP A 38 13.77 3.82 2.09
CA ASP A 38 13.19 3.53 3.39
C ASP A 38 12.89 2.04 3.64
N TYR A 39 13.07 1.18 2.64
CA TYR A 39 12.64 -0.23 2.65
C TYR A 39 11.14 -0.41 2.94
N GLY A 40 10.33 0.63 2.77
CA GLY A 40 8.93 0.68 3.15
C GLY A 40 8.02 1.31 2.12
N TYR A 41 7.24 2.29 2.59
CA TYR A 41 6.16 2.88 1.82
C TYR A 41 6.65 3.64 0.58
N ASN A 42 7.61 4.56 0.76
CA ASN A 42 8.10 5.36 -0.36
C ASN A 42 8.86 4.49 -1.37
N ARG A 43 9.59 3.46 -0.90
CA ARG A 43 10.21 2.46 -1.76
C ARG A 43 9.17 1.71 -2.58
N SER A 44 8.09 1.23 -1.97
CA SER A 44 7.06 0.49 -2.70
C SER A 44 6.38 1.34 -3.78
N MET A 45 6.15 2.63 -3.50
CA MET A 45 5.61 3.58 -4.48
C MET A 45 6.56 3.79 -5.65
N HIS A 46 7.85 4.00 -5.37
CA HIS A 46 8.90 4.11 -6.38
C HIS A 46 8.97 2.85 -7.27
N ASP A 47 8.98 1.66 -6.67
CA ASP A 47 9.01 0.39 -7.40
C ASP A 47 7.79 0.25 -8.33
N GLY A 48 6.60 0.66 -7.88
CA GLY A 48 5.40 0.70 -8.71
C GLY A 48 5.52 1.66 -9.88
N LEU A 49 6.11 2.83 -9.66
CA LEU A 49 6.33 3.84 -10.70
C LEU A 49 7.38 3.36 -11.73
N MET A 50 8.44 2.68 -11.27
CA MET A 50 9.45 2.10 -12.16
C MET A 50 8.89 0.93 -12.98
N ALA A 51 8.05 0.09 -12.38
CA ALA A 51 7.35 -0.98 -13.11
C ALA A 51 6.43 -0.40 -14.21
N MET A 52 5.72 0.69 -13.94
CA MET A 52 4.93 1.43 -14.93
C MET A 52 5.82 1.95 -16.07
N LYS A 53 6.95 2.59 -15.75
CA LYS A 53 7.91 3.14 -16.73
C LYS A 53 8.47 2.05 -17.64
N GLU A 54 8.77 0.88 -17.07
CA GLU A 54 9.24 -0.29 -17.84
C GLU A 54 8.14 -0.84 -18.75
N ALA A 55 6.91 -0.89 -18.27
CA ALA A 55 5.76 -1.44 -18.99
C ALA A 55 5.25 -0.53 -20.13
N ILE A 56 5.60 0.77 -20.12
CA ILE A 56 5.14 1.76 -21.13
C ILE A 56 6.35 2.48 -21.72
N PRO A 57 6.90 1.99 -22.82
CA PRO A 57 8.04 2.64 -23.49
C PRO A 57 7.75 4.10 -23.87
N GLY A 58 8.65 5.00 -23.48
CA GLY A 58 8.54 6.42 -23.77
C GLY A 58 7.93 7.27 -22.66
N VAL A 59 7.41 6.69 -21.60
CA VAL A 59 7.02 7.44 -20.40
C VAL A 59 8.27 8.05 -19.74
N THR A 60 8.18 9.35 -19.43
CA THR A 60 9.16 10.05 -18.61
C THR A 60 8.61 10.22 -17.19
N VAL A 61 9.46 9.99 -16.20
CA VAL A 61 9.08 10.08 -14.78
C VAL A 61 9.87 11.21 -14.13
N LEU A 62 9.16 12.08 -13.42
CA LEU A 62 9.70 13.12 -12.54
C LEU A 62 9.40 12.72 -11.10
N GLU A 63 10.41 12.63 -10.26
CA GLU A 63 10.26 12.22 -8.86
C GLU A 63 10.83 13.28 -7.92
N ALA A 64 10.19 13.44 -6.75
CA ALA A 64 10.72 14.25 -5.67
C ALA A 64 10.53 13.54 -4.33
N GLU A 65 11.64 13.33 -3.62
CA GLU A 65 11.69 12.71 -2.30
C GLU A 65 11.65 13.76 -1.18
N ASN A 66 11.27 13.32 0.03
CA ASN A 66 11.25 14.14 1.24
C ASN A 66 10.39 15.41 1.08
N VAL A 67 9.30 15.32 0.35
CA VAL A 67 8.34 16.41 0.18
C VAL A 67 7.37 16.40 1.36
N PRO A 68 7.41 17.43 2.24
CA PRO A 68 6.56 17.44 3.42
C PRO A 68 5.08 17.61 3.08
N GLU A 69 4.21 17.15 3.98
CA GLU A 69 2.75 17.29 3.89
C GLU A 69 2.32 18.73 4.19
N SER A 70 2.74 19.66 3.34
CA SER A 70 2.58 21.11 3.49
C SER A 70 2.42 21.79 2.14
N ALA A 71 2.33 23.12 2.10
CA ALA A 71 2.30 23.90 0.86
C ALA A 71 3.51 23.66 -0.07
N GLU A 72 4.58 23.07 0.44
CA GLU A 72 5.71 22.61 -0.37
C GLU A 72 5.27 21.55 -1.39
N ALA A 73 4.39 20.62 -0.99
CA ALA A 73 3.87 19.59 -1.89
C ALA A 73 3.16 20.21 -3.12
N GLU A 74 2.34 21.25 -2.90
CA GLU A 74 1.68 21.96 -4.01
C GLU A 74 2.72 22.59 -4.95
N ARG A 75 3.75 23.23 -4.41
CA ARG A 75 4.79 23.90 -5.19
C ARG A 75 5.65 22.92 -6.00
N VAL A 76 5.99 21.76 -5.43
CA VAL A 76 6.76 20.73 -6.12
C VAL A 76 5.95 20.13 -7.27
N MET A 77 4.68 19.76 -7.03
CA MET A 77 3.80 19.24 -8.08
C MET A 77 3.53 20.27 -9.19
N GLU A 78 3.32 21.53 -8.84
CA GLU A 78 3.21 22.64 -9.82
C GLU A 78 4.45 22.72 -10.72
N GLY A 79 5.66 22.58 -10.14
CA GLY A 79 6.91 22.54 -10.91
C GLY A 79 6.99 21.34 -11.87
N MET A 80 6.42 20.18 -11.52
CA MET A 80 6.32 19.03 -12.41
C MET A 80 5.33 19.29 -13.56
N ILE A 81 4.20 19.93 -13.27
CA ILE A 81 3.21 20.33 -14.28
C ILE A 81 3.82 21.32 -15.28
N GLN A 82 4.57 22.29 -14.81
CA GLN A 82 5.31 23.25 -15.67
C GLN A 82 6.37 22.57 -16.56
N GLN A 83 6.90 21.41 -16.15
CA GLN A 83 7.77 20.56 -16.96
C GLN A 83 6.98 19.63 -17.91
N GLY A 84 5.66 19.77 -17.97
CA GLY A 84 4.79 19.03 -18.89
C GLY A 84 4.17 17.75 -18.33
N ALA A 85 4.22 17.52 -17.01
CA ALA A 85 3.53 16.36 -16.44
C ALA A 85 2.02 16.44 -16.69
N LYS A 86 1.44 15.33 -17.14
CA LYS A 86 0.00 15.16 -17.41
C LYS A 86 -0.67 14.15 -16.46
N LEU A 87 0.12 13.45 -15.66
CA LEU A 87 -0.35 12.58 -14.59
C LEU A 87 0.53 12.84 -13.36
N ILE A 88 -0.09 13.07 -12.20
CA ILE A 88 0.59 13.26 -10.92
C ILE A 88 0.14 12.20 -9.92
N PHE A 89 1.10 11.49 -9.33
CA PHE A 89 0.88 10.65 -8.16
C PHE A 89 1.31 11.39 -6.89
N ALA A 90 0.33 11.78 -6.08
CA ALA A 90 0.56 12.36 -4.75
C ALA A 90 0.49 11.24 -3.71
N THR A 91 1.64 10.72 -3.28
CA THR A 91 1.71 9.41 -2.65
C THR A 91 1.48 9.39 -1.14
N SER A 92 1.46 10.52 -0.44
CA SER A 92 1.22 10.54 1.01
C SER A 92 -0.16 11.07 1.38
N PHE A 93 -0.70 10.54 2.48
CA PHE A 93 -2.02 10.90 3.01
C PHE A 93 -2.24 12.42 3.16
N GLY A 94 -1.26 13.13 3.73
CA GLY A 94 -1.36 14.58 3.93
C GLY A 94 -1.09 15.42 2.67
N HIS A 95 -0.69 14.83 1.55
CA HIS A 95 -0.58 15.56 0.28
C HIS A 95 -1.94 15.87 -0.37
N GLN A 96 -3.04 15.24 0.11
CA GLN A 96 -4.34 15.26 -0.54
C GLN A 96 -4.85 16.67 -0.87
N GLN A 97 -4.90 17.56 0.13
CA GLN A 97 -5.47 18.89 -0.06
C GLN A 97 -4.69 19.71 -1.09
N PHE A 98 -3.36 19.57 -1.09
CA PHE A 98 -2.47 20.29 -1.99
C PHE A 98 -2.61 19.79 -3.44
N ALA A 99 -2.65 18.48 -3.64
CA ALA A 99 -2.91 17.87 -4.95
C ALA A 99 -4.32 18.19 -5.47
N PHE A 100 -5.33 18.18 -4.59
CA PHE A 100 -6.70 18.53 -4.95
C PHE A 100 -6.86 20.00 -5.36
N ASN A 101 -6.12 20.91 -4.73
CA ASN A 101 -6.07 22.31 -5.14
C ASN A 101 -5.52 22.47 -6.55
N LEU A 102 -4.44 21.73 -6.88
CA LEU A 102 -3.84 21.74 -8.21
C LEU A 102 -4.76 21.10 -9.26
N ALA A 103 -5.44 20.02 -8.95
CA ALA A 103 -6.40 19.39 -9.87
C ALA A 103 -7.48 20.38 -10.33
N LYS A 104 -7.93 21.27 -9.44
CA LYS A 104 -8.89 22.32 -9.78
C LYS A 104 -8.29 23.42 -10.67
N LYS A 105 -7.00 23.71 -10.53
CA LYS A 105 -6.28 24.73 -11.32
C LYS A 105 -5.90 24.22 -12.70
N HIS A 106 -5.64 22.92 -12.81
CA HIS A 106 -5.12 22.25 -14.01
C HIS A 106 -6.08 21.13 -14.47
N PRO A 107 -7.23 21.47 -15.08
CA PRO A 107 -8.22 20.49 -15.51
C PRO A 107 -7.73 19.56 -16.65
N ASP A 108 -6.60 19.87 -17.26
CA ASP A 108 -5.91 19.10 -18.31
C ASP A 108 -4.78 18.20 -17.77
N VAL A 109 -4.64 18.09 -16.45
CA VAL A 109 -3.71 17.21 -15.75
C VAL A 109 -4.51 16.27 -14.84
N ASP A 110 -4.23 14.97 -14.90
CA ASP A 110 -4.86 13.95 -14.08
C ASP A 110 -4.05 13.70 -12.81
N PHE A 111 -4.75 13.40 -11.72
CA PHE A 111 -4.16 13.18 -10.41
C PHE A 111 -4.67 11.89 -9.80
N GLU A 112 -3.76 11.14 -9.20
CA GLU A 112 -4.05 10.02 -8.32
C GLU A 112 -3.41 10.25 -6.96
N HIS A 113 -4.23 10.17 -5.92
CA HIS A 113 -3.78 10.38 -4.55
C HIS A 113 -3.88 9.08 -3.73
N ALA A 114 -2.83 8.76 -2.98
CA ALA A 114 -2.80 7.57 -2.15
C ALA A 114 -3.45 7.80 -0.78
N GLY A 115 -4.46 6.98 -0.45
CA GLY A 115 -5.07 6.94 0.87
C GLY A 115 -6.15 8.00 1.17
N GLY A 116 -6.46 8.87 0.21
CA GLY A 116 -7.43 9.96 0.39
C GLY A 116 -8.89 9.58 0.12
N TRP A 117 -9.75 10.62 0.12
CA TRP A 117 -11.20 10.49 -0.10
C TRP A 117 -11.80 11.60 -0.99
N MET A 118 -11.04 12.66 -1.29
CA MET A 118 -11.52 13.73 -2.17
C MET A 118 -11.58 13.24 -3.61
N GLN A 119 -12.57 13.71 -4.38
CA GLN A 119 -12.73 13.40 -5.80
C GLN A 119 -13.05 14.64 -6.61
N ALA A 120 -12.54 14.68 -7.85
CA ALA A 120 -12.87 15.68 -8.87
C ALA A 120 -12.82 15.00 -10.26
N PRO A 121 -13.27 15.66 -11.34
CA PRO A 121 -13.27 15.05 -12.68
C PRO A 121 -11.91 14.54 -13.17
N ASN A 122 -10.81 15.06 -12.63
CA ASN A 122 -9.42 14.69 -12.91
C ASN A 122 -8.65 14.27 -11.64
N PHE A 123 -9.33 13.85 -10.56
CA PHE A 123 -8.70 13.50 -9.29
C PHE A 123 -9.29 12.22 -8.72
N GLY A 124 -8.52 11.14 -8.78
CA GLY A 124 -8.82 9.85 -8.19
C GLY A 124 -8.07 9.58 -6.89
N ASN A 125 -8.41 8.48 -6.25
CA ASN A 125 -7.74 7.98 -5.06
C ASN A 125 -7.55 6.48 -5.15
N PHE A 126 -6.38 6.02 -4.74
CA PHE A 126 -6.08 4.58 -4.66
C PHE A 126 -5.43 4.25 -3.31
N PHE A 127 -5.62 3.04 -2.85
CA PHE A 127 -4.86 2.49 -1.73
C PHE A 127 -5.08 0.99 -1.58
N GLY A 128 -4.13 0.30 -0.94
CA GLY A 128 -4.28 -1.11 -0.62
C GLY A 128 -5.26 -1.34 0.54
N ALA A 129 -6.22 -2.23 0.39
CA ALA A 129 -7.15 -2.63 1.46
C ALA A 129 -6.47 -3.61 2.42
N THR A 130 -5.58 -3.08 3.29
CA THR A 130 -4.70 -3.90 4.12
C THR A 130 -5.36 -4.54 5.33
N GLN A 131 -6.49 -3.99 5.82
CA GLN A 131 -7.06 -4.42 7.11
C GLN A 131 -7.32 -5.93 7.15
N ALA A 132 -8.06 -6.47 6.17
CA ALA A 132 -8.28 -7.91 6.12
C ALA A 132 -6.99 -8.70 5.89
N ALA A 133 -6.03 -8.14 5.13
CA ALA A 133 -4.74 -8.77 4.85
C ALA A 133 -3.85 -8.93 6.11
N TRP A 134 -4.07 -8.13 7.14
CA TRP A 134 -3.38 -8.29 8.42
C TRP A 134 -3.82 -9.51 9.23
N TYR A 135 -4.99 -10.10 8.93
CA TYR A 135 -5.45 -11.32 9.61
C TYR A 135 -4.48 -12.50 9.42
N PRO A 136 -4.05 -12.90 8.19
CA PRO A 136 -3.05 -13.95 8.04
C PRO A 136 -1.68 -13.61 8.68
N MET A 137 -1.33 -12.33 8.78
CA MET A 137 -0.12 -11.89 9.51
C MET A 137 -0.25 -12.19 11.01
N GLY A 138 -1.43 -11.95 11.56
CA GLY A 138 -1.77 -12.35 12.93
C GLY A 138 -1.68 -13.87 13.14
N VAL A 139 -2.21 -14.67 12.22
CA VAL A 139 -2.10 -16.14 12.27
C VAL A 139 -0.63 -16.55 12.32
N ALA A 140 0.24 -15.94 11.51
CA ALA A 140 1.68 -16.19 11.55
C ALA A 140 2.29 -15.87 12.93
N ALA A 141 2.00 -14.70 13.47
CA ALA A 141 2.50 -14.27 14.76
C ALA A 141 2.02 -15.16 15.91
N GLY A 142 0.73 -15.51 15.92
CA GLY A 142 0.11 -16.36 16.95
C GLY A 142 0.68 -17.78 17.00
N LYS A 143 1.14 -18.31 15.84
CA LYS A 143 1.81 -19.61 15.76
C LYS A 143 3.30 -19.53 16.11
N MET A 144 3.95 -18.41 15.88
CA MET A 144 5.40 -18.23 16.10
C MET A 144 5.77 -17.78 17.50
N THR A 145 4.86 -17.09 18.22
CA THR A 145 5.13 -16.61 19.58
C THR A 145 5.29 -17.75 20.56
N LYS A 146 6.21 -17.59 21.51
CA LYS A 146 6.45 -18.47 22.67
C LYS A 146 6.00 -17.83 23.98
N THR A 147 5.99 -16.49 24.02
CA THR A 147 5.62 -15.72 25.22
C THR A 147 4.11 -15.39 25.27
N ASN A 148 3.40 -15.59 24.17
CA ASN A 148 2.04 -15.09 23.94
C ASN A 148 1.93 -13.56 23.95
N THR A 149 3.04 -12.83 23.90
CA THR A 149 3.08 -11.38 23.84
C THR A 149 3.62 -10.94 22.49
N LEU A 150 2.79 -10.23 21.73
CA LEU A 150 3.14 -9.63 20.47
C LEU A 150 3.28 -8.12 20.64
N GLY A 151 4.21 -7.51 19.91
CA GLY A 151 4.37 -6.08 19.83
C GLY A 151 3.84 -5.54 18.49
N PHE A 152 3.20 -4.37 18.50
CA PHE A 152 2.84 -3.66 17.29
C PHE A 152 3.30 -2.20 17.38
N VAL A 153 4.25 -1.82 16.52
CA VAL A 153 4.71 -0.44 16.39
C VAL A 153 3.83 0.27 15.37
N ALA A 154 3.05 1.25 15.81
CA ALA A 154 2.16 2.02 14.97
C ALA A 154 2.74 3.42 14.70
N GLY A 155 2.54 3.96 13.52
CA GLY A 155 2.82 5.36 13.21
C GLY A 155 1.76 6.28 13.80
N VAL A 156 0.88 6.83 12.98
CA VAL A 156 -0.24 7.67 13.40
C VAL A 156 -1.48 6.80 13.64
N PRO A 157 -2.11 6.85 14.84
CA PRO A 157 -3.22 5.98 15.21
C PRO A 157 -4.55 6.44 14.59
N ILE A 158 -4.63 6.48 13.25
CA ILE A 158 -5.88 6.70 12.51
C ILE A 158 -6.67 5.39 12.41
N GLY A 159 -7.96 5.48 12.11
CA GLY A 159 -8.86 4.32 12.07
C GLY A 159 -8.38 3.19 11.15
N TYR A 160 -7.73 3.53 10.04
CA TYR A 160 -7.12 2.57 9.13
C TYR A 160 -6.02 1.74 9.82
N VAL A 161 -5.13 2.37 10.58
CA VAL A 161 -4.05 1.70 11.33
C VAL A 161 -4.62 0.85 12.48
N ILE A 162 -5.63 1.39 13.19
CA ILE A 162 -6.34 0.66 14.25
C ILE A 162 -7.00 -0.60 13.68
N GLY A 163 -7.61 -0.51 12.50
CA GLY A 163 -8.18 -1.67 11.80
C GLY A 163 -7.14 -2.74 11.48
N ASN A 164 -5.93 -2.37 11.06
CA ASN A 164 -4.82 -3.31 10.83
C ASN A 164 -4.42 -4.04 12.12
N ILE A 165 -4.27 -3.31 13.23
CA ILE A 165 -3.96 -3.87 14.55
C ILE A 165 -5.05 -4.85 14.98
N ASN A 166 -6.32 -4.48 14.80
CA ASN A 166 -7.46 -5.31 15.15
C ASN A 166 -7.49 -6.62 14.35
N ALA A 167 -7.29 -6.55 13.03
CA ALA A 167 -7.24 -7.76 12.20
C ALA A 167 -6.05 -8.66 12.57
N PHE A 168 -4.89 -8.07 12.85
CA PHE A 168 -3.72 -8.79 13.34
C PHE A 168 -4.03 -9.53 14.66
N ALA A 169 -4.63 -8.86 15.62
CA ALA A 169 -5.02 -9.47 16.89
C ALA A 169 -6.04 -10.59 16.71
N LEU A 170 -7.09 -10.36 15.89
CA LEU A 170 -8.09 -11.39 15.57
C LEU A 170 -7.45 -12.62 14.92
N GLY A 171 -6.52 -12.42 13.98
CA GLY A 171 -5.77 -13.50 13.35
C GLY A 171 -4.90 -14.28 14.35
N ALA A 172 -4.16 -13.58 15.21
CA ALA A 172 -3.29 -14.22 16.20
C ALA A 172 -4.11 -15.05 17.22
N ARG A 173 -5.19 -14.48 17.72
CA ARG A 173 -6.07 -15.12 18.71
C ARG A 173 -6.90 -16.28 18.11
N SER A 174 -7.14 -16.30 16.80
CA SER A 174 -7.81 -17.43 16.13
C SER A 174 -7.05 -18.74 16.24
N VAL A 175 -5.71 -18.68 16.37
CA VAL A 175 -4.83 -19.86 16.50
C VAL A 175 -4.19 -19.99 17.88
N ASN A 176 -4.19 -18.90 18.66
CA ASN A 176 -3.67 -18.87 20.03
C ASN A 176 -4.48 -17.86 20.88
N PRO A 177 -5.55 -18.30 21.52
CA PRO A 177 -6.45 -17.41 22.29
C PRO A 177 -5.78 -16.68 23.48
N LYS A 178 -4.58 -17.10 23.90
CA LYS A 178 -3.82 -16.49 25.00
C LYS A 178 -3.01 -15.26 24.57
N VAL A 179 -2.93 -15.00 23.27
CA VAL A 179 -2.13 -13.89 22.76
C VAL A 179 -2.66 -12.55 23.23
N GLU A 180 -1.72 -11.72 23.69
CA GLU A 180 -1.89 -10.28 23.90
C GLU A 180 -1.07 -9.51 22.87
N VAL A 181 -1.65 -8.47 22.27
CA VAL A 181 -0.99 -7.54 21.36
C VAL A 181 -0.77 -6.21 22.05
N ARG A 182 0.48 -5.85 22.32
CA ARG A 182 0.86 -4.56 22.93
C ARG A 182 1.17 -3.56 21.84
N VAL A 183 0.60 -2.37 21.92
CA VAL A 183 0.72 -1.34 20.89
C VAL A 183 1.46 -0.13 21.42
N VAL A 184 2.43 0.36 20.65
CA VAL A 184 3.07 1.66 20.87
C VAL A 184 2.93 2.49 19.60
N ALA A 185 2.23 3.63 19.70
CA ALA A 185 2.11 4.61 18.61
C ALA A 185 3.23 5.66 18.72
N THR A 186 3.95 5.89 17.63
CA THR A 186 5.05 6.87 17.58
C THR A 186 4.56 8.30 17.33
N GLY A 187 3.32 8.45 16.81
CA GLY A 187 2.74 9.73 16.40
C GLY A 187 3.37 10.29 15.11
N SER A 188 4.12 9.48 14.38
CA SER A 188 4.78 9.87 13.11
C SER A 188 4.76 8.70 12.14
N TRP A 189 4.67 8.97 10.84
CA TRP A 189 4.80 7.94 9.81
C TRP A 189 6.24 7.41 9.70
N SER A 190 7.24 8.26 9.95
CA SER A 190 8.65 7.90 9.93
C SER A 190 9.42 8.70 10.97
N ASP A 191 9.87 8.04 12.03
CA ASP A 191 10.73 8.59 13.08
C ASP A 191 11.59 7.46 13.65
N LYS A 192 12.79 7.31 13.11
CA LYS A 192 13.71 6.21 13.47
C LYS A 192 14.00 6.12 14.97
N ALA A 193 14.12 7.26 15.66
CA ALA A 193 14.41 7.28 17.10
C ALA A 193 13.23 6.75 17.91
N LYS A 194 12.00 7.21 17.59
CA LYS A 194 10.78 6.73 18.25
C LYS A 194 10.48 5.29 17.92
N GLU A 195 10.67 4.87 16.67
CA GLU A 195 10.49 3.49 16.21
C GLU A 195 11.44 2.53 16.95
N ALA A 196 12.73 2.89 17.08
CA ALA A 196 13.69 2.10 17.83
C ALA A 196 13.31 2.01 19.32
N ALA A 197 12.93 3.12 19.95
CA ALA A 197 12.50 3.16 21.32
C ALA A 197 11.21 2.35 21.56
N ALA A 198 10.22 2.48 20.69
CA ALA A 198 8.97 1.72 20.76
C ALA A 198 9.22 0.20 20.63
N THR A 199 10.06 -0.19 19.67
CA THR A 199 10.43 -1.59 19.46
C THR A 199 11.15 -2.16 20.68
N GLY A 200 12.16 -1.43 21.21
CA GLY A 200 12.87 -1.83 22.43
C GLY A 200 11.93 -1.99 23.63
N ALA A 201 11.05 -1.02 23.85
CA ALA A 201 10.09 -1.07 24.95
C ALA A 201 9.12 -2.26 24.85
N LEU A 202 8.64 -2.61 23.66
CA LEU A 202 7.78 -3.78 23.45
C LEU A 202 8.52 -5.09 23.74
N ILE A 203 9.77 -5.19 23.29
CA ILE A 203 10.63 -6.37 23.55
C ILE A 203 10.91 -6.49 25.06
N ASP A 204 11.25 -5.40 25.74
CA ASP A 204 11.49 -5.38 27.18
C ASP A 204 10.23 -5.74 27.99
N GLN A 205 9.04 -5.56 27.42
CA GLN A 205 7.77 -6.03 27.97
C GLN A 205 7.42 -7.48 27.61
N GLY A 206 8.33 -8.22 27.00
CA GLY A 206 8.19 -9.64 26.71
C GLY A 206 7.66 -9.98 25.32
N ALA A 207 7.51 -9.02 24.42
CA ALA A 207 7.13 -9.32 23.05
C ALA A 207 8.26 -10.07 22.33
N ASP A 208 7.94 -11.23 21.74
CA ASP A 208 8.87 -12.06 20.99
C ASP A 208 8.55 -12.09 19.47
N VAL A 209 7.50 -11.40 19.06
CA VAL A 209 7.18 -11.08 17.65
C VAL A 209 6.78 -9.62 17.57
N ILE A 210 7.41 -8.87 16.68
CA ILE A 210 7.11 -7.44 16.43
C ILE A 210 6.51 -7.28 15.05
N ALA A 211 5.33 -6.68 14.97
CA ALA A 211 4.69 -6.19 13.76
C ALA A 211 4.72 -4.65 13.72
N MET A 212 4.48 -4.06 12.59
CA MET A 212 4.55 -2.61 12.44
C MET A 212 3.64 -2.05 11.36
N HIS A 213 3.21 -0.80 11.56
CA HIS A 213 2.65 0.04 10.50
C HIS A 213 3.28 1.43 10.61
N VAL A 214 4.45 1.55 10.04
CA VAL A 214 5.23 2.79 9.86
C VAL A 214 5.70 2.84 8.40
N ASP A 215 6.05 4.02 7.89
CA ASP A 215 6.47 4.16 6.49
C ASP A 215 7.89 3.65 6.25
N SER A 216 8.75 3.70 7.28
CA SER A 216 10.13 3.23 7.21
C SER A 216 10.35 2.05 8.16
N PRO A 217 9.94 0.83 7.80
CA PRO A 217 9.96 -0.34 8.69
C PRO A 217 11.38 -0.81 9.04
N ALA A 218 12.41 -0.33 8.36
CA ALA A 218 13.78 -0.79 8.50
C ALA A 218 14.29 -0.74 9.96
N THR A 219 14.02 0.34 10.66
CA THR A 219 14.47 0.51 12.07
C THR A 219 13.84 -0.53 12.97
N VAL A 220 12.53 -0.74 12.88
CA VAL A 220 11.80 -1.72 13.69
C VAL A 220 12.32 -3.13 13.43
N ILE A 221 12.49 -3.51 12.16
CA ILE A 221 12.98 -4.82 11.75
C ILE A 221 14.42 -5.06 12.25
N GLN A 222 15.32 -4.08 12.09
CA GLN A 222 16.72 -4.19 12.53
C GLN A 222 16.87 -4.28 14.04
N VAL A 223 16.07 -3.53 14.80
CA VAL A 223 16.06 -3.63 16.26
C VAL A 223 15.56 -5.01 16.70
N ALA A 224 14.46 -5.52 16.12
CA ALA A 224 13.95 -6.86 16.40
C ALA A 224 15.00 -7.94 16.09
N GLU A 225 15.61 -7.91 14.91
CA GLU A 225 16.67 -8.85 14.49
C GLU A 225 17.88 -8.82 15.44
N SER A 226 18.36 -7.61 15.82
CA SER A 226 19.50 -7.45 16.73
C SER A 226 19.23 -7.98 18.13
N ARG A 227 17.97 -8.01 18.55
CA ARG A 227 17.51 -8.52 19.87
C ARG A 227 17.09 -9.99 19.80
N GLY A 228 17.21 -10.65 18.64
CA GLY A 228 16.83 -12.05 18.43
C GLY A 228 15.32 -12.30 18.50
N VAL A 229 14.51 -11.27 18.21
CA VAL A 229 13.04 -11.29 18.20
C VAL A 229 12.53 -11.37 16.77
N PHE A 230 11.45 -12.08 16.55
CA PHE A 230 10.84 -12.20 15.23
C PHE A 230 10.18 -10.91 14.77
N SER A 231 10.12 -10.71 13.46
CA SER A 231 9.42 -9.58 12.85
C SER A 231 8.46 -9.99 11.73
N ILE A 232 7.35 -9.24 11.63
CA ILE A 232 6.43 -9.25 10.50
C ILE A 232 6.50 -7.89 9.85
N GLY A 233 6.98 -7.85 8.59
CA GLY A 233 7.18 -6.61 7.86
C GLY A 233 5.92 -6.03 7.25
N PHE A 234 6.03 -4.76 6.86
CA PHE A 234 4.96 -4.05 6.17
C PHE A 234 5.53 -3.10 5.11
N GLN A 235 4.70 -2.72 4.14
CA GLN A 235 4.92 -1.77 3.06
C GLN A 235 5.71 -2.33 1.86
N SER A 236 6.91 -2.90 2.06
CA SER A 236 7.75 -3.43 1.00
C SER A 236 8.08 -4.92 1.20
N LEU A 237 8.01 -5.69 0.12
CA LEU A 237 8.39 -7.11 0.12
C LEU A 237 9.90 -7.32 0.30
N GLU A 238 10.73 -6.31 0.01
CA GLU A 238 12.19 -6.37 0.11
C GLU A 238 12.71 -6.19 1.54
N ALA A 239 11.88 -5.69 2.47
CA ALA A 239 12.25 -5.48 3.86
C ALA A 239 12.76 -6.76 4.56
N ARG A 240 12.42 -7.94 4.06
CA ARG A 240 12.94 -9.25 4.55
C ARG A 240 14.46 -9.34 4.59
N ALA A 241 15.17 -8.63 3.72
CA ALA A 241 16.62 -8.63 3.68
C ALA A 241 17.25 -8.08 4.98
N LEU A 242 16.49 -7.32 5.76
CA LEU A 242 16.94 -6.70 7.01
C LEU A 242 16.87 -7.64 8.23
N ALA A 243 16.19 -8.78 8.11
CA ALA A 243 16.03 -9.76 9.19
C ALA A 243 16.26 -11.20 8.69
N PRO A 244 17.48 -11.57 8.33
CA PRO A 244 17.77 -12.88 7.75
C PRO A 244 17.45 -14.07 8.66
N LYS A 245 17.36 -13.87 9.98
CA LYS A 245 17.03 -14.90 10.97
C LYS A 245 15.64 -14.76 11.57
N GLY A 246 15.25 -13.53 11.89
CA GLY A 246 14.00 -13.20 12.62
C GLY A 246 12.83 -12.87 11.71
N TRP A 247 12.98 -12.89 10.40
CA TRP A 247 11.85 -12.65 9.50
C TRP A 247 10.84 -13.79 9.54
N ILE A 248 9.57 -13.48 9.76
CA ILE A 248 8.47 -14.44 9.60
C ILE A 248 7.90 -14.31 8.19
N THR A 249 7.28 -13.21 7.88
CA THR A 249 6.69 -12.81 6.60
C THR A 249 6.33 -11.32 6.66
N GLY A 250 5.56 -10.81 5.72
CA GLY A 250 5.07 -9.43 5.75
C GLY A 250 4.05 -9.16 4.66
N LEU A 251 3.49 -7.95 4.66
CA LEU A 251 2.65 -7.44 3.61
C LEU A 251 3.41 -6.37 2.82
N GLY A 252 3.32 -6.41 1.51
CA GLY A 252 3.85 -5.37 0.64
C GLY A 252 2.83 -4.91 -0.38
N PHE A 253 2.99 -3.69 -0.83
CA PHE A 253 2.18 -3.15 -1.90
C PHE A 253 2.78 -3.48 -3.26
N THR A 254 1.91 -3.70 -4.24
CA THR A 254 2.21 -3.98 -5.63
C THR A 254 1.53 -2.97 -6.55
N TRP A 255 1.97 -1.72 -6.48
CA TRP A 255 1.38 -0.56 -7.16
C TRP A 255 1.51 -0.57 -8.68
N GLY A 256 2.50 -1.30 -9.22
CA GLY A 256 2.85 -1.29 -10.64
C GLY A 256 1.68 -1.54 -11.60
N PRO A 257 0.86 -2.59 -11.42
CA PRO A 257 -0.31 -2.84 -12.27
C PRO A 257 -1.30 -1.67 -12.30
N PHE A 258 -1.64 -1.10 -11.12
CA PHE A 258 -2.53 0.05 -11.01
C PHE A 258 -1.94 1.29 -11.71
N MET A 259 -0.71 1.65 -11.39
CA MET A 259 -0.03 2.82 -11.99
C MET A 259 0.10 2.67 -13.52
N THR A 260 0.37 1.45 -14.00
CA THR A 260 0.44 1.15 -15.44
C THR A 260 -0.92 1.31 -16.12
N ALA A 261 -1.99 0.80 -15.51
CA ALA A 261 -3.35 0.93 -16.04
C ALA A 261 -3.80 2.41 -16.07
N THR A 262 -3.51 3.16 -15.00
CA THR A 262 -3.79 4.59 -14.91
C THR A 262 -3.04 5.37 -15.99
N ALA A 263 -1.72 5.18 -16.13
CA ALA A 263 -0.93 5.88 -17.15
C ALA A 263 -1.40 5.57 -18.57
N LYS A 264 -1.78 4.32 -18.88
CA LYS A 264 -2.38 3.95 -20.16
C LYS A 264 -3.70 4.67 -20.39
N SER A 265 -4.56 4.76 -19.39
CA SER A 265 -5.84 5.45 -19.53
C SER A 265 -5.67 6.96 -19.80
N VAL A 266 -4.63 7.58 -19.24
CA VAL A 266 -4.28 8.99 -19.54
C VAL A 266 -3.78 9.12 -20.99
N ILE A 267 -2.90 8.22 -21.46
CA ILE A 267 -2.42 8.20 -22.85
C ILE A 267 -3.59 8.07 -23.83
N ASP A 268 -4.56 7.22 -23.50
CA ASP A 268 -5.73 6.95 -24.34
C ASP A 268 -6.82 8.04 -24.24
N GLY A 269 -6.64 9.08 -23.40
CA GLY A 269 -7.65 10.11 -23.11
C GLY A 269 -8.92 9.55 -22.46
N ALA A 270 -8.79 8.43 -21.75
CA ALA A 270 -9.87 7.66 -21.16
C ALA A 270 -9.80 7.63 -19.60
N PHE A 271 -8.96 8.47 -18.98
CA PHE A 271 -8.85 8.53 -17.54
C PHE A 271 -10.21 8.80 -16.89
N LYS A 272 -10.53 8.00 -15.89
CA LYS A 272 -11.74 8.15 -15.07
C LYS A 272 -11.35 8.06 -13.62
N PRO A 273 -11.43 9.15 -12.87
CA PRO A 273 -11.10 9.14 -11.46
C PRO A 273 -12.04 8.20 -10.71
N ALA A 274 -11.48 7.40 -9.83
CA ALA A 274 -12.23 6.47 -8.99
C ALA A 274 -11.64 6.45 -7.57
N MET A 275 -12.37 5.84 -6.64
CA MET A 275 -11.83 5.47 -5.34
C MET A 275 -11.50 3.97 -5.39
N VAL A 276 -10.25 3.64 -5.67
CA VAL A 276 -9.78 2.27 -5.79
C VAL A 276 -9.25 1.79 -4.45
N ARG A 277 -9.78 0.66 -3.97
CA ARG A 277 -9.34 -0.01 -2.74
C ARG A 277 -9.26 -1.50 -3.02
N GLU A 278 -8.05 -1.99 -3.25
CA GLU A 278 -7.79 -3.37 -3.64
C GLU A 278 -6.94 -4.08 -2.59
N GLY A 279 -7.27 -5.33 -2.31
CA GLY A 279 -6.61 -6.16 -1.30
C GLY A 279 -5.77 -7.29 -1.91
N LEU A 280 -5.69 -8.40 -1.16
CA LEU A 280 -4.98 -9.61 -1.60
C LEU A 280 -5.61 -10.24 -2.84
N GLY A 281 -6.95 -10.17 -2.98
CA GLY A 281 -7.68 -10.81 -4.08
C GLY A 281 -7.49 -10.12 -5.42
N GLU A 282 -7.33 -8.80 -5.39
CA GLU A 282 -7.19 -7.95 -6.57
C GLU A 282 -5.74 -7.69 -6.94
N GLY A 283 -4.78 -8.06 -6.07
CA GLY A 283 -3.35 -8.01 -6.38
C GLY A 283 -2.64 -6.69 -6.05
N MET A 284 -3.29 -5.75 -5.36
CA MET A 284 -2.60 -4.52 -4.89
C MET A 284 -1.79 -4.77 -3.60
N ILE A 285 -2.06 -5.88 -2.91
CA ILE A 285 -1.34 -6.34 -1.72
C ILE A 285 -0.79 -7.74 -1.99
N ALA A 286 0.46 -7.97 -1.61
CA ALA A 286 1.09 -9.27 -1.66
C ALA A 286 1.69 -9.65 -0.31
N ILE A 287 1.81 -10.96 -0.07
CA ILE A 287 2.50 -11.52 1.09
C ILE A 287 3.96 -11.77 0.72
N ALA A 288 4.86 -11.28 1.55
CA ALA A 288 6.30 -11.52 1.39
C ALA A 288 6.64 -13.01 1.62
N PRO A 289 7.67 -13.52 0.96
CA PRO A 289 8.15 -14.87 1.19
C PRO A 289 8.46 -15.13 2.68
N PHE A 290 8.13 -16.33 3.14
CA PHE A 290 8.41 -16.74 4.52
C PHE A 290 9.89 -16.80 4.84
N GLY A 291 10.23 -16.43 6.06
CA GLY A 291 11.58 -16.58 6.60
C GLY A 291 11.95 -18.04 6.90
N PRO A 292 13.25 -18.31 7.09
CA PRO A 292 13.76 -19.68 7.25
C PRO A 292 13.30 -20.37 8.54
N ALA A 293 12.99 -19.59 9.58
CA ALA A 293 12.55 -20.13 10.87
C ALA A 293 11.08 -20.55 10.90
N VAL A 294 10.27 -20.23 9.87
CA VAL A 294 8.83 -20.51 9.84
C VAL A 294 8.58 -21.96 9.46
N PRO A 295 7.97 -22.78 10.35
CA PRO A 295 7.63 -24.16 10.05
C PRO A 295 6.64 -24.29 8.88
N GLU A 296 6.71 -25.39 8.14
CA GLU A 296 5.85 -25.66 7.00
C GLU A 296 4.35 -25.66 7.36
N GLU A 297 4.02 -26.23 8.52
CA GLU A 297 2.64 -26.18 9.03
C GLU A 297 2.14 -24.74 9.21
N THR A 298 3.00 -23.85 9.74
CA THR A 298 2.65 -22.44 9.91
C THR A 298 2.50 -21.73 8.56
N ARG A 299 3.38 -22.01 7.59
CA ARG A 299 3.26 -21.47 6.23
C ARG A 299 1.95 -21.88 5.59
N ALA A 300 1.58 -23.16 5.69
CA ALA A 300 0.31 -23.67 5.16
C ALA A 300 -0.91 -22.98 5.79
N LEU A 301 -0.90 -22.76 7.11
CA LEU A 301 -1.99 -22.07 7.81
C LEU A 301 -2.11 -20.60 7.38
N VAL A 302 -0.99 -19.90 7.24
CA VAL A 302 -0.96 -18.49 6.80
C VAL A 302 -1.43 -18.37 5.36
N THR A 303 -0.97 -19.25 4.47
CA THR A 303 -1.42 -19.29 3.07
C THR A 303 -2.91 -19.55 2.99
N ALA A 304 -3.44 -20.54 3.74
CA ALA A 304 -4.87 -20.82 3.76
C ALA A 304 -5.71 -19.64 4.30
N ALA A 305 -5.19 -18.91 5.31
CA ALA A 305 -5.84 -17.71 5.82
C ALA A 305 -5.84 -16.57 4.78
N ALA A 306 -4.73 -16.40 4.06
CA ALA A 306 -4.61 -15.42 2.99
C ALA A 306 -5.56 -15.74 1.83
N ASP A 307 -5.65 -16.99 1.40
CA ASP A 307 -6.58 -17.45 0.37
C ASP A 307 -8.03 -17.20 0.76
N LYS A 308 -8.39 -17.39 2.03
CA LYS A 308 -9.73 -17.05 2.53
C LYS A 308 -10.01 -15.56 2.41
N VAL A 309 -9.07 -14.71 2.81
CA VAL A 309 -9.20 -13.25 2.70
C VAL A 309 -9.32 -12.84 1.23
N ALA A 310 -8.47 -13.37 0.34
CA ALA A 310 -8.53 -13.11 -1.09
C ALA A 310 -9.86 -13.55 -1.72
N LYS A 311 -10.55 -14.54 -1.14
CA LYS A 311 -11.89 -15.01 -1.54
C LYS A 311 -13.03 -14.30 -0.81
N GLY A 312 -12.77 -13.20 -0.11
CA GLY A 312 -13.79 -12.36 0.52
C GLY A 312 -14.08 -12.67 2.00
N PHE A 313 -13.26 -13.50 2.68
CA PHE A 313 -13.38 -13.63 4.13
C PHE A 313 -13.10 -12.28 4.79
N ASN A 314 -14.03 -11.83 5.62
CA ASN A 314 -13.93 -10.60 6.36
C ASN A 314 -13.70 -10.90 7.85
N PRO A 315 -12.51 -10.59 8.42
CA PRO A 315 -12.21 -10.82 9.83
C PRO A 315 -13.08 -9.96 10.77
N PHE A 316 -13.73 -8.92 10.26
CA PHE A 316 -14.61 -8.04 11.02
C PHE A 316 -16.09 -8.42 10.89
N THR A 317 -16.36 -9.74 10.91
CA THR A 317 -17.70 -10.30 11.02
C THR A 317 -17.98 -10.65 12.47
N GLY A 318 -19.06 -10.11 13.03
CA GLY A 318 -19.41 -10.25 14.44
C GLY A 318 -19.85 -11.65 14.87
N PRO A 319 -19.93 -11.89 16.19
CA PRO A 319 -19.75 -10.87 17.24
C PRO A 319 -18.28 -10.55 17.52
N ILE A 320 -17.97 -9.26 17.66
CA ILE A 320 -16.62 -8.79 18.04
C ILE A 320 -16.75 -7.84 19.23
N THR A 321 -16.02 -8.16 20.30
CA THR A 321 -15.94 -7.39 21.52
C THR A 321 -14.64 -6.58 21.53
N ASP A 322 -14.70 -5.35 22.06
CA ASP A 322 -13.50 -4.54 22.26
C ASP A 322 -12.74 -4.96 23.53
N ASN A 323 -11.59 -4.34 23.76
CA ASN A 323 -10.73 -4.62 24.91
C ASN A 323 -11.27 -4.05 26.24
N GLU A 324 -12.41 -3.37 26.23
CA GLU A 324 -13.15 -2.91 27.41
C GLU A 324 -14.39 -3.79 27.69
N GLY A 325 -14.62 -4.84 26.87
CA GLY A 325 -15.73 -5.78 27.03
C GLY A 325 -17.02 -5.36 26.34
N VAL A 326 -17.00 -4.32 25.50
CA VAL A 326 -18.19 -3.84 24.77
C VAL A 326 -18.30 -4.54 23.41
N VAL A 327 -19.45 -5.08 23.08
CA VAL A 327 -19.71 -5.64 21.73
C VAL A 327 -19.83 -4.50 20.73
N ARG A 328 -18.86 -4.39 19.82
CA ARG A 328 -18.76 -3.34 18.81
C ARG A 328 -19.33 -3.76 17.46
N ILE A 329 -19.21 -5.04 17.10
CA ILE A 329 -19.82 -5.61 15.92
C ILE A 329 -20.72 -6.74 16.40
N LYS A 330 -22.02 -6.60 16.16
CA LYS A 330 -23.03 -7.57 16.63
C LYS A 330 -23.01 -8.85 15.80
N ASP A 331 -23.59 -9.90 16.34
CA ASP A 331 -23.81 -11.15 15.61
C ASP A 331 -24.57 -10.89 14.29
N GLY A 332 -24.09 -11.49 13.21
CA GLY A 332 -24.62 -11.26 11.86
C GLY A 332 -24.27 -9.92 11.21
N GLU A 333 -23.58 -9.01 11.93
CA GLU A 333 -23.07 -7.75 11.36
C GLU A 333 -21.64 -7.96 10.82
N ALA A 334 -21.29 -7.26 9.74
CA ALA A 334 -19.93 -7.16 9.24
C ALA A 334 -19.55 -5.70 8.96
N TRP A 335 -18.31 -5.33 9.32
CA TRP A 335 -17.74 -4.06 8.95
C TRP A 335 -16.91 -4.20 7.67
N GLY A 336 -17.13 -3.28 6.72
CA GLY A 336 -16.43 -3.23 5.44
C GLY A 336 -16.62 -1.85 4.79
N GLY A 337 -15.97 -1.61 3.65
CA GLY A 337 -16.07 -0.35 2.93
C GLY A 337 -15.71 0.86 3.80
N ASP A 338 -16.58 1.86 3.84
CA ASP A 338 -16.36 3.13 4.55
C ASP A 338 -16.18 2.97 6.07
N LYS A 339 -16.72 1.90 6.67
CA LYS A 339 -16.56 1.63 8.10
C LYS A 339 -15.11 1.30 8.47
N MET A 340 -14.30 0.82 7.52
CA MET A 340 -12.93 0.39 7.77
C MET A 340 -11.99 1.55 8.17
N GLY A 341 -12.32 2.78 7.82
CA GLY A 341 -11.60 3.99 8.26
C GLY A 341 -12.02 4.53 9.64
N ASN A 342 -13.09 3.97 10.23
CA ASN A 342 -13.74 4.53 11.41
C ASN A 342 -13.40 3.81 12.73
N PHE A 343 -12.42 2.89 12.72
CA PHE A 343 -11.99 2.27 13.96
C PHE A 343 -11.41 3.31 14.93
N ASP A 344 -11.96 3.33 16.14
CA ASP A 344 -11.52 4.14 17.27
C ASP A 344 -11.41 3.33 18.56
N TRP A 345 -11.43 2.00 18.46
CA TRP A 345 -11.36 1.00 19.53
C TRP A 345 -10.51 -0.19 19.11
N TYR A 346 -9.93 -0.86 20.10
CA TYR A 346 -9.19 -2.11 19.90
C TYR A 346 -10.05 -3.32 20.23
N VAL A 347 -9.84 -4.43 19.51
CA VAL A 347 -10.48 -5.71 19.83
C VAL A 347 -9.92 -6.30 21.11
N GLU A 348 -10.67 -7.23 21.71
CA GLU A 348 -10.22 -8.05 22.82
C GLU A 348 -8.85 -8.68 22.57
N GLY A 349 -7.96 -8.63 23.57
CA GLY A 349 -6.57 -9.10 23.47
C GLY A 349 -5.56 -8.06 23.01
N VAL A 350 -5.98 -6.86 22.59
CA VAL A 350 -5.08 -5.72 22.39
C VAL A 350 -4.97 -4.91 23.66
N ILE A 351 -3.73 -4.64 24.09
CA ILE A 351 -3.43 -3.89 25.30
C ILE A 351 -3.11 -2.43 24.94
N GLY A 352 -3.83 -1.49 25.56
CA GLY A 352 -3.69 -0.07 25.32
C GLY A 352 -5.02 0.61 24.99
N LYS A 353 -4.94 1.89 24.64
CA LYS A 353 -6.08 2.69 24.15
C LYS A 353 -5.86 3.05 22.70
N ALA A 354 -6.92 3.00 21.91
CA ALA A 354 -6.88 3.34 20.48
C ALA A 354 -6.72 4.86 20.26
N LYS A 355 -7.22 5.67 21.19
CA LYS A 355 -7.12 7.15 21.22
C LYS A 355 -7.00 7.65 22.66
#